data_b06afe5981336e5d90113b069d1dd567
#
_entry.id   b06afe5981336e5d90113b069d1dd567
#
_cell.length_a   1.000
_cell.length_b   1.000
_cell.length_c   1.000
_cell.angle_alpha   90.00
_cell.angle_beta   90.00
_cell.angle_gamma   90.00
#
_symmetry.space_group_name_H-M   'P 1'
#
loop_
_entity.id
_entity.type
_entity.pdbx_description
1 polymer ?
#
loop_
_entity_poly.entity_id
_entity_poly.type
_entity_poly.pdbx_seq_one_letter_code
_entity_poly.pdbx_strand_id
1 'polypeptide(L)'
;MGSALGYMIRRLQQQQKESRAISEGVQSLLRESIVRNYNKYQNKGYCPIYAKESMRHVYEAYHKLGGNDVATRLYTTLLAMPEENEKASPANEKQGTVPDRRKRKNEYRGE
;
A
#
# COMPACT_ATOMS: atom_id res chain seq x y z
N MET A 1 14.31 33.96 -34.88
CA MET A 1 13.61 34.15 -33.85
C MET A 1 12.75 33.11 -33.47
N GLY A 2 12.11 32.38 -34.27
CA GLY A 2 11.28 31.32 -33.85
C GLY A 2 12.02 30.26 -33.12
N SER A 3 13.32 30.28 -33.15
CA SER A 3 14.05 29.18 -32.57
C SER A 3 13.93 29.15 -31.07
N ALA A 4 13.82 30.26 -30.40
CA ALA A 4 13.71 30.25 -28.96
C ALA A 4 12.41 29.61 -28.56
N LEU A 5 11.34 29.95 -29.26
CA LEU A 5 10.05 29.40 -28.94
C LEU A 5 10.02 27.93 -29.25
N GLY A 6 10.62 27.54 -30.36
CA GLY A 6 10.65 26.14 -30.72
C GLY A 6 11.42 25.33 -29.72
N TYR A 7 12.49 25.91 -29.17
CA TYR A 7 13.29 25.22 -28.20
C TYR A 7 12.46 25.02 -26.92
N MET A 8 11.72 26.04 -26.51
CA MET A 8 10.91 25.91 -25.32
C MET A 8 9.83 24.86 -25.49
N ILE A 9 9.21 24.84 -26.65
CA ILE A 9 8.17 23.87 -26.88
C ILE A 9 8.75 22.47 -26.84
N ARG A 10 9.90 22.29 -27.43
CA ARG A 10 10.54 21.01 -27.46
C ARG A 10 10.89 20.57 -26.04
N ARG A 11 11.38 21.51 -25.24
CA ARG A 11 11.71 21.19 -23.89
C ARG A 11 10.49 20.78 -23.08
N LEU A 12 9.38 21.48 -23.27
CA LEU A 12 8.17 21.12 -22.57
C LEU A 12 7.68 19.73 -22.98
N GLN A 13 7.76 19.43 -24.24
CA GLN A 13 7.34 18.13 -24.69
C GLN A 13 8.19 17.03 -24.11
N GLN A 14 9.48 17.29 -24.00
CA GLN A 14 10.36 16.31 -23.44
C GLN A 14 10.09 16.11 -21.96
N GLN A 15 9.81 17.18 -21.23
CA GLN A 15 9.48 17.08 -19.85
C GLN A 15 8.20 16.30 -19.65
N GLN A 16 7.24 16.48 -20.53
CA GLN A 16 6.01 15.76 -20.41
C GLN A 16 6.21 14.28 -20.62
N LYS A 17 7.09 13.91 -21.53
CA LYS A 17 7.36 12.52 -21.76
C LYS A 17 8.02 11.91 -20.56
N GLU A 18 8.99 12.59 -19.97
CA GLU A 18 9.67 12.08 -18.82
C GLU A 18 8.71 11.97 -17.65
N SER A 19 7.86 12.95 -17.50
CA SER A 19 6.92 12.95 -16.41
C SER A 19 5.95 11.80 -16.55
N ARG A 20 5.54 11.50 -17.77
CA ARG A 20 4.63 10.42 -18.00
C ARG A 20 5.30 9.08 -17.69
N ALA A 21 6.57 8.94 -18.08
CA ALA A 21 7.27 7.70 -17.82
C ALA A 21 7.43 7.48 -16.33
N ILE A 22 7.72 8.55 -15.57
CA ILE A 22 7.86 8.43 -14.15
C ILE A 22 6.53 8.07 -13.55
N SER A 23 5.47 8.70 -14.01
CA SER A 23 4.14 8.44 -13.50
C SER A 23 3.74 7.00 -13.73
N GLU A 24 4.03 6.48 -14.89
CA GLU A 24 3.69 5.11 -15.19
C GLU A 24 4.50 4.14 -14.35
N GLY A 25 5.77 4.49 -14.11
CA GLY A 25 6.61 3.65 -13.28
C GLY A 25 6.11 3.62 -11.84
N VAL A 26 5.76 4.78 -11.32
CA VAL A 26 5.26 4.86 -9.96
C VAL A 26 3.92 4.12 -9.87
N GLN A 27 3.07 4.27 -10.88
CA GLN A 27 1.80 3.59 -10.88
C GLN A 27 2.01 2.08 -10.85
N SER A 28 2.99 1.57 -11.58
CA SER A 28 3.27 0.16 -11.59
C SER A 28 3.77 -0.31 -10.24
N LEU A 29 4.61 0.47 -9.59
CA LEU A 29 5.12 0.10 -8.29
C LEU A 29 4.01 0.09 -7.25
N LEU A 30 3.10 1.06 -7.31
CA LEU A 30 2.01 1.11 -6.38
C LEU A 30 1.07 -0.08 -6.60
N ARG A 31 0.83 -0.42 -7.85
CA ARG A 31 -0.01 -1.54 -8.15
C ARG A 31 0.60 -2.80 -7.61
N GLU A 32 1.89 -2.98 -7.79
CA GLU A 32 2.56 -4.13 -7.31
C GLU A 32 2.48 -4.21 -5.80
N SER A 33 2.57 -3.08 -5.12
CA SER A 33 2.46 -3.04 -3.68
C SER A 33 1.09 -3.53 -3.24
N ILE A 34 0.04 -3.10 -3.94
CA ILE A 34 -1.31 -3.53 -3.60
C ILE A 34 -1.44 -5.03 -3.79
N VAL A 35 -0.92 -5.55 -4.89
CA VAL A 35 -1.03 -6.98 -5.17
C VAL A 35 -0.26 -7.79 -4.12
N ARG A 36 0.91 -7.33 -3.77
CA ARG A 36 1.73 -8.04 -2.79
C ARG A 36 1.05 -8.08 -1.42
N ASN A 37 0.50 -6.97 -1.01
CA ASN A 37 -0.17 -6.91 0.27
C ASN A 37 -1.47 -7.71 0.25
N TYR A 38 -2.16 -7.70 -0.87
CA TYR A 38 -3.36 -8.49 -1.00
C TYR A 38 -3.02 -9.96 -0.79
N ASN A 39 -1.99 -10.46 -1.46
CA ASN A 39 -1.62 -11.85 -1.32
C ASN A 39 -1.20 -12.18 0.10
N LYS A 40 -0.48 -11.26 0.72
CA LYS A 40 -0.02 -11.48 2.07
C LYS A 40 -1.21 -11.63 3.03
N TYR A 41 -2.17 -10.74 2.96
CA TYR A 41 -3.27 -10.79 3.91
C TYR A 41 -4.31 -11.85 3.53
N GLN A 42 -4.40 -12.21 2.27
CA GLN A 42 -5.26 -13.30 1.89
C GLN A 42 -4.73 -14.59 2.53
N ASN A 43 -3.42 -14.76 2.55
CA ASN A 43 -2.84 -15.93 3.16
C ASN A 43 -3.05 -15.93 4.67
N LYS A 44 -3.06 -14.76 5.28
CA LYS A 44 -3.26 -14.70 6.70
C LYS A 44 -4.72 -14.82 7.09
N GLY A 45 -5.59 -14.50 6.19
CA GLY A 45 -7.03 -14.58 6.46
C GLY A 45 -7.59 -13.34 7.12
N TYR A 46 -6.80 -12.32 7.33
CA TYR A 46 -7.30 -11.10 7.92
C TYR A 46 -6.37 -9.96 7.56
N CYS A 47 -6.85 -8.75 7.69
CA CYS A 47 -6.05 -7.58 7.34
C CYS A 47 -6.22 -6.56 8.45
N PRO A 48 -5.20 -6.35 9.26
CA PRO A 48 -5.32 -5.44 10.40
C PRO A 48 -5.66 -4.03 9.96
N ILE A 49 -6.24 -3.29 10.86
CA ILE A 49 -6.67 -1.96 10.53
C ILE A 49 -5.52 -1.08 10.07
N TYR A 50 -4.35 -1.23 10.67
CA TYR A 50 -3.24 -0.40 10.27
C TYR A 50 -2.79 -0.72 8.83
N ALA A 51 -2.97 -1.97 8.43
CA ALA A 51 -2.63 -2.35 7.07
C ALA A 51 -3.65 -1.79 6.08
N LYS A 52 -4.91 -1.77 6.49
CA LYS A 52 -5.93 -1.20 5.64
C LYS A 52 -5.68 0.28 5.44
N GLU A 53 -5.27 0.97 6.51
CA GLU A 53 -4.98 2.37 6.42
C GLU A 53 -3.80 2.62 5.50
N SER A 54 -2.78 1.83 5.63
CA SER A 54 -1.62 1.97 4.80
C SER A 54 -1.98 1.75 3.33
N MET A 55 -2.79 0.74 3.08
CA MET A 55 -3.19 0.43 1.73
C MET A 55 -4.09 1.51 1.16
N ARG A 56 -4.83 2.20 2.01
CA ARG A 56 -5.67 3.26 1.55
C ARG A 56 -4.81 4.36 0.94
N HIS A 57 -3.71 4.72 1.61
CA HIS A 57 -2.84 5.73 1.09
C HIS A 57 -2.20 5.29 -0.23
N VAL A 58 -1.80 4.05 -0.30
CA VAL A 58 -1.20 3.52 -1.51
C VAL A 58 -2.20 3.55 -2.64
N TYR A 59 -3.41 3.11 -2.37
CA TYR A 59 -4.43 3.05 -3.39
C TYR A 59 -4.83 4.45 -3.86
N GLU A 60 -4.92 5.40 -2.94
CA GLU A 60 -5.28 6.74 -3.33
C GLU A 60 -4.25 7.33 -4.28
N ALA A 61 -2.97 7.08 -4.02
CA ALA A 61 -1.94 7.56 -4.89
C ALA A 61 -2.03 6.88 -6.25
N TYR A 62 -2.29 5.58 -6.23
CA TYR A 62 -2.41 4.80 -7.46
C TYR A 62 -3.59 5.33 -8.30
N HIS A 63 -4.68 5.61 -7.64
CA HIS A 63 -5.87 6.07 -8.33
C HIS A 63 -5.65 7.47 -8.90
N LYS A 64 -4.96 8.32 -8.18
CA LYS A 64 -4.68 9.64 -8.66
C LYS A 64 -3.84 9.63 -9.91
N LEU A 65 -3.02 8.61 -10.08
CA LEU A 65 -2.20 8.48 -11.25
C LEU A 65 -2.95 7.82 -12.41
N GLY A 66 -4.23 7.57 -12.23
CA GLY A 66 -5.03 6.99 -13.29
C GLY A 66 -5.24 5.51 -13.20
N GLY A 67 -4.75 4.89 -12.14
CA GLY A 67 -4.89 3.47 -12.01
C GLY A 67 -6.32 3.09 -11.69
N ASN A 68 -6.81 2.06 -12.34
CA ASN A 68 -8.17 1.63 -12.08
C ASN A 68 -8.42 0.31 -12.73
N ASP A 69 -7.95 -0.74 -12.17
CA ASP A 69 -8.14 -2.04 -12.76
C ASP A 69 -8.17 -3.08 -11.66
N VAL A 70 -7.46 -4.18 -11.86
CA VAL A 70 -7.44 -5.26 -10.92
C VAL A 70 -7.08 -4.78 -9.52
N ALA A 71 -6.16 -3.83 -9.40
CA ALA A 71 -5.74 -3.37 -8.09
C ALA A 71 -6.91 -2.76 -7.32
N THR A 72 -7.84 -2.15 -8.01
CA THR A 72 -9.01 -1.58 -7.36
C THR A 72 -9.82 -2.69 -6.71
N ARG A 73 -9.97 -3.80 -7.40
CA ARG A 73 -10.72 -4.89 -6.86
C ARG A 73 -10.01 -5.52 -5.69
N LEU A 74 -8.69 -5.66 -5.77
CA LEU A 74 -7.93 -6.26 -4.69
C LEU A 74 -8.00 -5.37 -3.46
N TYR A 75 -7.91 -4.07 -3.64
CA TYR A 75 -7.98 -3.14 -2.53
C TYR A 75 -9.36 -3.23 -1.86
N THR A 76 -10.41 -3.27 -2.66
CA THR A 76 -11.75 -3.36 -2.13
C THR A 76 -11.91 -4.65 -1.32
N THR A 77 -11.34 -5.73 -1.82
CA THR A 77 -11.42 -7.00 -1.12
C THR A 77 -10.67 -6.93 0.20
N LEU A 78 -9.52 -6.25 0.22
CA LEU A 78 -8.77 -6.12 1.44
C LEU A 78 -9.58 -5.35 2.48
N LEU A 79 -10.28 -4.32 2.07
CA LEU A 79 -11.06 -3.55 3.00
C LEU A 79 -12.18 -4.36 3.63
N ALA A 80 -12.66 -5.33 2.91
CA ALA A 80 -13.74 -6.15 3.40
C ALA A 80 -13.27 -7.30 4.30
N MET A 81 -11.98 -7.49 4.42
CA MET A 81 -11.48 -8.60 5.21
C MET A 81 -11.60 -8.30 6.69
N PRO A 82 -11.67 -9.34 7.52
CA PRO A 82 -11.73 -9.13 8.96
C PRO A 82 -10.44 -8.47 9.41
N GLU A 83 -10.51 -7.71 10.45
CA GLU A 83 -9.34 -7.02 10.94
C GLU A 83 -8.57 -7.80 11.95
N GLU A 84 -9.10 -8.89 12.41
CA GLU A 84 -8.42 -9.73 13.34
C GLU A 84 -8.52 -11.17 12.94
N ASN A 85 -7.56 -11.93 13.34
CA ASN A 85 -7.57 -13.34 13.05
C ASN A 85 -8.64 -13.99 13.89
N GLU A 86 -9.78 -14.21 13.31
CA GLU A 86 -10.90 -14.74 14.06
C GLU A 86 -10.64 -16.08 14.67
N LYS A 87 -9.83 -16.87 14.04
CA LYS A 87 -9.57 -18.16 14.58
C LYS A 87 -8.84 -18.13 15.86
N ALA A 88 -7.94 -17.22 16.02
CA ALA A 88 -7.17 -17.19 17.21
C ALA A 88 -7.75 -16.27 18.18
N SER A 89 -8.78 -15.74 17.89
CA SER A 89 -9.26 -14.74 18.64
C SER A 89 -9.56 -14.67 20.01
N PRO A 90 -10.66 -14.88 20.37
CA PRO A 90 -11.11 -14.48 21.66
C PRO A 90 -10.20 -14.78 22.76
N ALA A 91 -9.87 -15.92 22.88
CA ALA A 91 -9.10 -16.31 23.98
C ALA A 91 -7.83 -15.56 23.98
N ASN A 92 -7.22 -15.51 22.92
CA ASN A 92 -6.05 -14.83 22.83
C ASN A 92 -6.08 -13.49 23.28
N GLU A 93 -6.89 -12.79 22.84
CA GLU A 93 -6.94 -11.50 23.21
C GLU A 93 -7.02 -11.27 24.57
N LYS A 94 -7.79 -11.95 25.16
CA LYS A 94 -7.97 -11.77 26.48
C LYS A 94 -6.77 -11.73 27.23
N GLN A 95 -6.12 -12.65 27.25
CA GLN A 95 -5.04 -12.73 28.06
C GLN A 95 -3.80 -12.29 27.53
N GLY A 96 -3.50 -12.74 26.63
CA GLY A 96 -2.24 -12.46 26.26
C GLY A 96 -1.92 -11.15 26.09
N THR A 97 -2.72 -10.55 25.76
CA THR A 97 -2.41 -9.40 25.37
C THR A 97 -1.55 -8.65 26.14
N VAL A 98 -2.02 -8.11 26.95
CA VAL A 98 -1.32 -7.21 27.64
C VAL A 98 -0.11 -7.46 28.33
N PRO A 99 -0.14 -8.08 29.32
CA PRO A 99 0.99 -8.31 30.13
C PRO A 99 2.09 -8.96 29.38
N ASP A 100 1.75 -9.85 28.61
CA ASP A 100 2.72 -10.55 27.92
C ASP A 100 3.60 -9.73 27.09
N ARG A 101 3.07 -8.79 26.47
CA ARG A 101 3.86 -8.01 25.66
C ARG A 101 4.93 -7.35 26.40
N ARG A 102 4.64 -6.87 27.50
CA ARG A 102 5.61 -6.25 28.28
C ARG A 102 6.70 -7.17 28.66
N LYS A 103 6.35 -8.29 29.04
CA LYS A 103 7.30 -9.24 29.41
C LYS A 103 8.20 -9.53 28.28
N ARG A 104 7.65 -9.70 27.16
CA ARG A 104 8.46 -10.01 26.05
C ARG A 104 9.43 -8.95 25.76
N LYS A 105 9.06 -7.76 25.93
CA LYS A 105 9.95 -6.73 25.70
C LYS A 105 11.12 -6.85 26.57
N ASN A 106 10.91 -7.09 27.76
CA ASN A 106 11.97 -7.27 28.66
C ASN A 106 12.88 -8.34 28.20
N GLU A 107 12.34 -9.41 27.82
CA GLU A 107 13.14 -10.46 27.39
C GLU A 107 13.99 -10.07 26.27
N TYR A 108 13.43 -9.39 25.34
CA TYR A 108 14.16 -8.99 24.28
C TYR A 108 15.33 -8.29 24.70
N ARG A 109 15.19 -7.27 25.40
CA ARG A 109 16.25 -6.51 25.77
C ARG A 109 17.08 -7.16 26.69
N GLY A 110 16.54 -7.73 27.59
CA GLY A 110 17.23 -8.31 28.63
C GLY A 110 18.16 -9.30 28.18
N GLU A 111 17.81 -9.90 27.28
CA GLU A 111 18.66 -10.85 26.91
C GLU A 111 19.59 -10.45 26.10
#